data_f2debe273643016348ca0087f2b1c807
#
_entry.id   f2debe273643016348ca0087f2b1c807
#
_cell.length_a   1.000
_cell.length_b   1.000
_cell.length_c   1.000
_cell.angle_alpha   90.00
_cell.angle_beta   90.00
_cell.angle_gamma   90.00
#
_symmetry.space_group_name_H-M   'P 1'
#
loop_
_entity.id
_entity.type
_entity.pdbx_description
1 polymer ?
#
loop_
_entity_poly.entity_id
_entity_poly.type
_entity_poly.pdbx_seq_one_letter_code
_entity_poly.pdbx_strand_id
1 'polypeptide(L)'
;MSASDPNVLPNVKAADSVAAVQLAKSGQLTADRAARAAAARRPLYVMPALGTFTSGFGSRWGTEHKGDDIANVIGTPIGSVTDGTIIDAGPASGFGLWVRVQNDDGTIAVYGHVNEIIAKVGQKVKAGDEIATIGNRGESTGPHLHFEIWQNGKDQIDPQPWLASHGIILK
;
A
#
# COMPACT_ATOMS: atom_id res chain seq x y z
N MET A 1 10.32 12.37 -80.78
CA MET A 1 11.49 12.02 -79.97
C MET A 1 10.98 12.04 -78.46
N SER A 2 11.08 10.92 -77.92
CA SER A 2 10.58 10.54 -76.60
C SER A 2 11.32 11.27 -75.51
N ALA A 3 10.62 11.79 -74.47
CA ALA A 3 11.22 12.13 -73.21
C ALA A 3 10.55 11.25 -72.13
N SER A 4 11.38 10.46 -71.54
CA SER A 4 11.07 9.46 -70.52
C SER A 4 10.60 10.07 -69.23
N ASP A 5 9.57 9.52 -68.69
CA ASP A 5 9.02 9.78 -67.40
C ASP A 5 9.96 9.29 -66.28
N PRO A 6 10.40 10.08 -65.32
CA PRO A 6 11.12 9.57 -64.17
C PRO A 6 10.12 9.01 -63.16
N ASN A 7 10.15 7.74 -63.04
CA ASN A 7 9.47 6.90 -62.06
C ASN A 7 9.61 7.48 -60.66
N VAL A 8 8.54 8.04 -60.12
CA VAL A 8 8.43 8.49 -58.74
C VAL A 8 8.27 7.23 -57.87
N LEU A 9 9.35 6.79 -57.27
CA LEU A 9 9.32 5.76 -56.24
C LEU A 9 8.48 6.25 -55.06
N PRO A 10 7.50 5.46 -54.59
CA PRO A 10 6.73 5.85 -53.42
C PRO A 10 7.66 6.01 -52.22
N ASN A 11 7.38 7.01 -51.41
CA ASN A 11 8.18 7.39 -50.26
C ASN A 11 8.12 6.30 -49.15
N VAL A 12 8.97 5.32 -49.25
CA VAL A 12 9.07 4.14 -48.37
C VAL A 12 9.27 4.57 -46.92
N LYS A 13 9.97 5.68 -46.67
CA LYS A 13 10.20 6.20 -45.32
C LYS A 13 8.93 6.63 -44.58
N ALA A 14 7.89 7.12 -45.26
CA ALA A 14 6.64 7.52 -44.64
C ALA A 14 5.79 6.31 -44.20
N ALA A 15 5.79 5.24 -44.98
CA ALA A 15 5.10 3.98 -44.68
C ALA A 15 5.73 3.28 -43.46
N ASP A 16 7.07 3.26 -43.39
CA ASP A 16 7.80 2.66 -42.27
C ASP A 16 7.57 3.43 -40.96
N SER A 17 7.48 4.76 -41.02
CA SER A 17 7.20 5.58 -39.82
C SER A 17 5.79 5.37 -39.30
N VAL A 18 4.78 5.23 -40.14
CA VAL A 18 3.40 4.95 -39.76
C VAL A 18 3.28 3.55 -39.15
N ALA A 19 3.91 2.55 -39.73
CA ALA A 19 3.93 1.20 -39.19
C ALA A 19 4.63 1.14 -37.84
N ALA A 20 5.74 1.85 -37.65
CA ALA A 20 6.43 1.94 -36.36
C ALA A 20 5.57 2.60 -35.29
N VAL A 21 4.85 3.68 -35.60
CA VAL A 21 3.92 4.35 -34.67
C VAL A 21 2.74 3.44 -34.31
N GLN A 22 2.17 2.72 -35.28
CA GLN A 22 1.10 1.76 -35.02
C GLN A 22 1.56 0.60 -34.15
N LEU A 23 2.77 0.06 -34.38
CA LEU A 23 3.34 -1.00 -33.55
C LEU A 23 3.60 -0.52 -32.12
N ALA A 24 4.15 0.68 -31.94
CA ALA A 24 4.35 1.27 -30.62
C ALA A 24 3.02 1.46 -29.90
N LYS A 25 1.98 1.98 -30.57
CA LYS A 25 0.65 2.17 -29.98
C LYS A 25 -0.02 0.85 -29.60
N SER A 26 0.11 -0.20 -30.45
CA SER A 26 -0.43 -1.53 -30.13
C SER A 26 0.32 -2.17 -28.95
N GLY A 27 1.63 -2.00 -28.86
CA GLY A 27 2.45 -2.43 -27.72
C GLY A 27 2.01 -1.74 -26.42
N GLN A 28 1.77 -0.44 -26.48
CA GLN A 28 1.31 0.32 -25.31
C GLN A 28 -0.10 -0.12 -24.85
N LEU A 29 -1.03 -0.33 -25.77
CA LEU A 29 -2.36 -0.84 -25.46
C LEU A 29 -2.31 -2.24 -24.83
N THR A 30 -1.40 -3.09 -25.29
CA THR A 30 -1.21 -4.43 -24.73
C THR A 30 -0.63 -4.35 -23.31
N ALA A 31 0.37 -3.48 -23.09
CA ALA A 31 0.96 -3.23 -21.78
C ALA A 31 -0.08 -2.66 -20.79
N ASP A 32 -0.89 -1.68 -21.22
CA ASP A 32 -1.95 -1.10 -20.40
C ASP A 32 -3.02 -2.13 -20.01
N ARG A 33 -3.40 -3.02 -20.95
CA ARG A 33 -4.33 -4.10 -20.66
C ARG A 33 -3.74 -5.11 -19.67
N ALA A 34 -2.47 -5.48 -19.82
CA ALA A 34 -1.78 -6.36 -18.88
C ALA A 34 -1.67 -5.73 -17.49
N ALA A 35 -1.34 -4.44 -17.41
CA ALA A 35 -1.27 -3.71 -16.15
C ALA A 35 -2.64 -3.62 -15.45
N ARG A 36 -3.72 -3.35 -16.18
CA ARG A 36 -5.09 -3.36 -15.63
C ARG A 36 -5.52 -4.75 -15.15
N ALA A 37 -5.17 -5.80 -15.91
CA ALA A 37 -5.46 -7.19 -15.50
C ALA A 37 -4.66 -7.60 -14.25
N ALA A 38 -3.41 -7.19 -14.14
CA ALA A 38 -2.59 -7.40 -12.94
C ALA A 38 -3.16 -6.64 -11.73
N ALA A 39 -3.54 -5.37 -11.91
CA ALA A 39 -4.17 -4.57 -10.86
C ALA A 39 -5.50 -5.18 -10.37
N ALA A 40 -6.31 -5.75 -11.27
CA ALA A 40 -7.56 -6.41 -10.92
C ALA A 40 -7.38 -7.75 -10.16
N ARG A 41 -6.19 -8.35 -10.21
CA ARG A 41 -5.87 -9.63 -9.55
C ARG A 41 -5.16 -9.46 -8.21
N ARG A 42 -4.69 -8.24 -7.88
CA ARG A 42 -4.01 -8.00 -6.60
C ARG A 42 -5.02 -8.09 -5.45
N PRO A 43 -4.59 -8.53 -4.26
CA PRO A 43 -5.45 -8.46 -3.10
C PRO A 43 -5.77 -7.00 -2.77
N LEU A 44 -7.02 -6.72 -2.38
CA LEU A 44 -7.45 -5.39 -1.94
C LEU A 44 -7.07 -5.13 -0.47
N TYR A 45 -6.90 -6.18 0.31
CA TYR A 45 -6.48 -6.15 1.70
C TYR A 45 -5.40 -7.18 1.95
N VAL A 46 -4.42 -6.84 2.77
CA VAL A 46 -3.29 -7.72 3.15
C VAL A 46 -2.98 -7.60 4.64
N MET A 47 -2.30 -8.59 5.20
CA MET A 47 -1.78 -8.51 6.57
C MET A 47 -0.84 -7.30 6.69
N PRO A 48 -1.00 -6.44 7.73
CA PRO A 48 -0.18 -5.23 7.87
C PRO A 48 1.30 -5.53 8.16
N ALA A 49 1.62 -6.64 8.80
CA ALA A 49 2.98 -7.14 8.99
C ALA A 49 2.98 -8.64 9.17
N LEU A 50 4.10 -9.28 8.85
CA LEU A 50 4.35 -10.68 9.25
C LEU A 50 4.75 -10.71 10.73
N GLY A 51 4.23 -11.67 11.49
CA GLY A 51 4.57 -11.82 12.90
C GLY A 51 3.57 -12.68 13.65
N THR A 52 3.76 -12.76 14.95
CA THR A 52 2.86 -13.48 15.87
C THR A 52 1.91 -12.49 16.51
N PHE A 53 0.62 -12.76 16.45
CA PHE A 53 -0.38 -12.02 17.21
C PHE A 53 -0.16 -12.25 18.70
N THR A 54 0.08 -11.19 19.46
CA THR A 54 0.42 -11.29 20.88
C THR A 54 -0.63 -10.67 21.79
N SER A 55 -1.42 -9.72 21.27
CA SER A 55 -2.30 -8.94 22.11
C SER A 55 -3.41 -8.27 21.30
N GLY A 56 -4.67 -8.47 21.69
CA GLY A 56 -5.83 -7.91 21.00
C GLY A 56 -6.40 -6.66 21.64
N PHE A 57 -7.37 -6.07 20.99
CA PHE A 57 -8.15 -4.93 21.45
C PHE A 57 -8.93 -5.23 22.75
N GLY A 58 -9.04 -4.26 23.66
CA GLY A 58 -9.88 -4.33 24.86
C GLY A 58 -9.18 -4.04 26.17
N SER A 59 -9.92 -4.16 27.27
CA SER A 59 -9.44 -3.84 28.61
C SER A 59 -8.45 -4.88 29.14
N ARG A 60 -7.34 -4.41 29.72
CA ARG A 60 -6.30 -5.22 30.37
C ARG A 60 -5.85 -4.56 31.65
N TRP A 61 -6.02 -5.24 32.79
CA TRP A 61 -5.53 -4.77 34.11
C TRP A 61 -5.78 -3.28 34.39
N GLY A 62 -6.96 -2.77 33.99
CA GLY A 62 -7.34 -1.36 34.20
C GLY A 62 -6.85 -0.38 33.13
N THR A 63 -6.20 -0.85 32.08
CA THR A 63 -5.80 -0.06 30.90
C THR A 63 -6.50 -0.59 29.66
N GLU A 64 -6.94 0.29 28.77
CA GLU A 64 -7.58 -0.06 27.52
C GLU A 64 -6.52 -0.16 26.40
N HIS A 65 -6.43 -1.31 25.75
CA HIS A 65 -5.63 -1.52 24.56
C HIS A 65 -6.49 -1.24 23.32
N LYS A 66 -6.08 -0.29 22.50
CA LYS A 66 -6.90 0.26 21.41
C LYS A 66 -6.59 -0.33 20.04
N GLY A 67 -5.82 -1.39 20.00
CA GLY A 67 -5.40 -2.04 18.76
C GLY A 67 -5.00 -3.50 18.95
N ASP A 68 -4.36 -4.03 17.94
CA ASP A 68 -3.77 -5.37 17.92
C ASP A 68 -2.26 -5.28 17.83
N ASP A 69 -1.56 -6.13 18.60
CA ASP A 69 -0.10 -6.21 18.59
C ASP A 69 0.38 -7.42 17.80
N ILE A 70 1.27 -7.18 16.83
CA ILE A 70 1.91 -8.20 15.99
C ILE A 70 3.42 -8.14 16.24
N ALA A 71 3.93 -9.11 16.98
CA ALA A 71 5.35 -9.17 17.35
C ALA A 71 6.21 -9.77 16.24
N ASN A 72 7.32 -9.10 15.95
CA ASN A 72 8.41 -9.60 15.12
C ASN A 72 9.68 -8.76 15.39
N VAL A 73 10.81 -9.16 14.79
CA VAL A 73 12.08 -8.47 14.93
C VAL A 73 12.03 -7.04 14.38
N ILE A 74 12.82 -6.15 14.99
CA ILE A 74 12.97 -4.76 14.48
C ILE A 74 13.46 -4.81 13.04
N GLY A 75 12.87 -3.96 12.19
CA GLY A 75 13.18 -3.89 10.76
C GLY A 75 12.28 -4.78 9.88
N THR A 76 11.38 -5.59 10.46
CA THR A 76 10.38 -6.33 9.67
C THR A 76 9.50 -5.34 8.90
N PRO A 77 9.28 -5.51 7.58
CA PRO A 77 8.45 -4.62 6.79
C PRO A 77 7.00 -4.53 7.28
N ILE A 78 6.46 -3.32 7.30
CA ILE A 78 5.05 -3.02 7.54
C ILE A 78 4.46 -2.53 6.22
N GLY A 79 3.44 -3.22 5.72
CA GLY A 79 2.69 -2.85 4.52
C GLY A 79 1.38 -2.13 4.85
N SER A 80 0.94 -1.26 3.95
CA SER A 80 -0.42 -0.73 4.03
C SER A 80 -1.43 -1.88 3.94
N VAL A 81 -2.36 -1.95 4.89
CA VAL A 81 -3.36 -3.03 4.94
C VAL A 81 -4.29 -3.02 3.74
N THR A 82 -4.53 -1.86 3.16
CA THR A 82 -5.35 -1.65 1.96
C THR A 82 -4.91 -0.40 1.21
N ASP A 83 -5.58 -0.07 0.11
CA ASP A 83 -5.35 1.16 -0.65
C ASP A 83 -5.75 2.38 0.17
N GLY A 84 -5.01 3.46 0.00
CA GLY A 84 -5.29 4.70 0.73
C GLY A 84 -4.27 5.81 0.47
N THR A 85 -4.30 6.79 1.37
CA THR A 85 -3.38 7.94 1.33
C THR A 85 -2.78 8.15 2.72
N ILE A 86 -1.46 8.33 2.77
CA ILE A 86 -0.75 8.65 4.03
C ILE A 86 -1.20 10.04 4.51
N ILE A 87 -1.81 10.09 5.68
CA ILE A 87 -2.29 11.35 6.27
C ILE A 87 -1.40 11.87 7.39
N ASP A 88 -0.58 10.99 7.97
CA ASP A 88 0.38 11.35 9.01
C ASP A 88 1.54 10.36 9.04
N ALA A 89 2.75 10.84 9.31
CA ALA A 89 3.95 10.01 9.40
C ALA A 89 5.03 10.76 10.19
N GLY A 90 5.26 10.35 11.44
CA GLY A 90 6.20 11.05 12.32
C GLY A 90 6.08 10.68 13.79
N PRO A 91 6.60 11.53 14.68
CA PRO A 91 6.53 11.33 16.13
C PRO A 91 5.08 11.42 16.64
N ALA A 92 4.72 10.52 17.57
CA ALA A 92 3.42 10.51 18.20
C ALA A 92 3.52 10.07 19.66
N SER A 93 2.78 10.73 20.54
CA SER A 93 2.77 10.43 21.98
C SER A 93 2.28 9.01 22.22
N GLY A 94 2.97 8.25 23.07
CA GLY A 94 2.68 6.84 23.34
C GLY A 94 3.21 5.90 22.25
N PHE A 95 3.00 6.22 20.98
CA PHE A 95 3.45 5.39 19.84
C PHE A 95 4.95 5.51 19.52
N GLY A 96 5.61 6.57 19.98
CA GLY A 96 6.97 6.90 19.59
C GLY A 96 7.04 7.47 18.17
N LEU A 97 7.00 6.60 17.16
CA LEU A 97 6.72 6.94 15.76
C LEU A 97 5.50 6.17 15.27
N TRP A 98 4.73 6.82 14.42
CA TRP A 98 3.59 6.20 13.75
C TRP A 98 3.49 6.56 12.27
N VAL A 99 2.69 5.78 11.55
CA VAL A 99 2.14 6.11 10.23
C VAL A 99 0.63 5.97 10.30
N ARG A 100 -0.11 6.91 9.71
CA ARG A 100 -1.56 6.82 9.55
C ARG A 100 -1.94 6.87 8.08
N VAL A 101 -2.78 5.94 7.68
CA VAL A 101 -3.30 5.83 6.31
C VAL A 101 -4.81 6.05 6.34
N GLN A 102 -5.29 7.05 5.60
CA GLN A 102 -6.69 7.16 5.26
C GLN A 102 -7.00 6.13 4.18
N ASN A 103 -7.67 5.07 4.55
CA ASN A 103 -8.08 3.99 3.66
C ASN A 103 -9.19 4.46 2.69
N ASP A 104 -9.24 3.87 1.51
CA ASP A 104 -10.26 4.20 0.51
C ASP A 104 -11.69 3.79 0.94
N ASP A 105 -11.84 2.91 1.94
CA ASP A 105 -13.11 2.53 2.56
C ASP A 105 -13.63 3.55 3.60
N GLY A 106 -12.87 4.62 3.87
CA GLY A 106 -13.20 5.67 4.81
C GLY A 106 -12.69 5.45 6.24
N THR A 107 -12.08 4.30 6.55
CA THR A 107 -11.42 4.06 7.84
C THR A 107 -10.01 4.66 7.84
N ILE A 108 -9.40 4.79 9.04
CA ILE A 108 -7.99 5.13 9.19
C ILE A 108 -7.27 3.93 9.80
N ALA A 109 -6.23 3.45 9.12
CA ALA A 109 -5.29 2.47 9.68
C ALA A 109 -4.13 3.20 10.36
N VAL A 110 -3.77 2.78 11.57
CA VAL A 110 -2.69 3.35 12.38
C VAL A 110 -1.64 2.27 12.62
N TYR A 111 -0.39 2.63 12.40
CA TYR A 111 0.78 1.74 12.55
C TYR A 111 1.73 2.38 13.54
N GLY A 112 1.75 1.87 14.78
CA GLY A 112 2.52 2.41 15.90
C GLY A 112 3.80 1.64 16.22
N HIS A 113 4.64 2.23 17.07
CA HIS A 113 5.95 1.73 17.54
C HIS A 113 6.96 1.48 16.42
N VAL A 114 6.77 2.09 15.23
CA VAL A 114 7.60 1.86 14.06
C VAL A 114 9.04 2.32 14.26
N ASN A 115 10.00 1.64 13.61
CA ASN A 115 11.42 1.99 13.67
C ASN A 115 11.81 3.02 12.62
N GLU A 116 11.47 2.74 11.36
CA GLU A 116 11.72 3.62 10.22
C GLU A 116 10.42 3.89 9.49
N ILE A 117 10.24 5.13 9.06
CA ILE A 117 9.13 5.57 8.23
C ILE A 117 9.64 5.68 6.79
N ILE A 118 9.03 4.95 5.87
CA ILE A 118 9.37 4.91 4.44
C ILE A 118 8.43 5.80 3.64
N ALA A 119 7.15 5.79 4.00
CA ALA A 119 6.10 6.55 3.33
C ALA A 119 6.16 8.04 3.67
N LYS A 120 5.61 8.87 2.78
CA LYS A 120 5.51 10.32 2.95
C LYS A 120 4.06 10.76 3.05
N VAL A 121 3.77 11.77 3.86
CA VAL A 121 2.44 12.39 3.94
C VAL A 121 1.99 12.87 2.56
N GLY A 122 0.74 12.55 2.19
CA GLY A 122 0.16 12.78 0.87
C GLY A 122 0.43 11.68 -0.16
N GLN A 123 1.31 10.72 0.13
CA GLN A 123 1.58 9.59 -0.75
C GLN A 123 0.36 8.67 -0.83
N LYS A 124 -0.03 8.31 -2.07
CA LYS A 124 -0.98 7.23 -2.31
C LYS A 124 -0.28 5.89 -2.23
N VAL A 125 -0.87 4.97 -1.50
CA VAL A 125 -0.37 3.61 -1.29
C VAL A 125 -1.41 2.58 -1.67
N LYS A 126 -0.95 1.41 -2.02
CA LYS A 126 -1.76 0.22 -2.31
C LYS A 126 -1.59 -0.82 -1.22
N ALA A 127 -2.55 -1.74 -1.12
CA ALA A 127 -2.41 -2.90 -0.26
C ALA A 127 -1.06 -3.59 -0.47
N GLY A 128 -0.27 -3.72 0.60
CA GLY A 128 1.06 -4.33 0.61
C GLY A 128 2.23 -3.40 0.31
N ASP A 129 2.00 -2.13 -0.09
CA ASP A 129 3.10 -1.18 -0.24
C ASP A 129 3.77 -0.97 1.11
N GLU A 130 5.10 -1.09 1.15
CA GLU A 130 5.88 -0.90 2.37
C GLU A 130 5.85 0.58 2.79
N ILE A 131 5.40 0.82 4.03
CA ILE A 131 5.22 2.17 4.56
C ILE A 131 6.12 2.48 5.75
N ALA A 132 6.57 1.45 6.47
CA ALA A 132 7.41 1.55 7.66
C ALA A 132 8.04 0.19 7.98
N THR A 133 8.81 0.12 9.06
CA THR A 133 9.34 -1.12 9.62
C THR A 133 8.97 -1.27 11.10
N ILE A 134 8.81 -2.52 11.58
CA ILE A 134 8.56 -2.83 13.00
C ILE A 134 9.69 -2.27 13.85
N GLY A 135 9.31 -1.65 14.96
CA GLY A 135 10.23 -1.10 15.95
C GLY A 135 9.86 -1.46 17.39
N ASN A 136 10.36 -0.65 18.30
CA ASN A 136 10.08 -0.73 19.74
C ASN A 136 10.12 0.67 20.37
N ARG A 137 9.63 1.67 19.62
CA ARG A 137 9.63 3.07 20.05
C ARG A 137 8.39 3.40 20.88
N GLY A 138 8.50 4.43 21.71
CA GLY A 138 7.39 4.88 22.57
C GLY A 138 7.12 3.95 23.74
N GLU A 139 5.87 3.83 24.14
CA GLU A 139 5.42 2.98 25.27
C GLU A 139 5.24 1.54 24.79
N SER A 140 6.34 0.81 24.68
CA SER A 140 6.38 -0.56 24.17
C SER A 140 7.22 -1.46 25.06
N THR A 141 6.79 -2.70 25.25
CA THR A 141 7.47 -3.70 26.09
C THR A 141 8.40 -4.63 25.29
N GLY A 142 8.38 -4.54 23.96
CA GLY A 142 9.21 -5.36 23.07
C GLY A 142 8.91 -5.05 21.60
N PRO A 143 9.71 -5.55 20.64
CA PRO A 143 9.52 -5.27 19.23
C PRO A 143 8.20 -5.80 18.70
N HIS A 144 7.31 -4.91 18.26
CA HIS A 144 6.02 -5.25 17.65
C HIS A 144 5.47 -4.09 16.81
N LEU A 145 4.53 -4.39 15.94
CA LEU A 145 3.61 -3.43 15.36
C LEU A 145 2.38 -3.34 16.26
N HIS A 146 2.04 -2.14 16.72
CA HIS A 146 0.73 -1.83 17.27
C HIS A 146 -0.17 -1.32 16.14
N PHE A 147 -1.26 -2.03 15.86
CA PHE A 147 -2.15 -1.77 14.73
C PHE A 147 -3.54 -1.38 15.20
N GLU A 148 -4.03 -0.21 14.76
CA GLU A 148 -5.39 0.23 15.07
C GLU A 148 -6.20 0.49 13.80
N ILE A 149 -7.52 0.35 13.91
CA ILE A 149 -8.49 0.83 12.91
C ILE A 149 -9.39 1.87 13.58
N TRP A 150 -9.50 3.03 12.96
CA TRP A 150 -10.37 4.11 13.40
C TRP A 150 -11.50 4.33 12.40
N GLN A 151 -12.73 4.40 12.93
CA GLN A 151 -13.91 4.83 12.17
C GLN A 151 -14.18 6.30 12.42
N ASN A 152 -14.89 6.96 11.51
CA ASN A 152 -15.30 8.36 11.63
C ASN A 152 -14.14 9.32 11.99
N GLY A 153 -12.93 8.93 11.61
CA GLY A 153 -11.71 9.72 11.82
C GLY A 153 -11.12 9.67 13.23
N LYS A 154 -11.77 9.06 14.21
CA LYS A 154 -11.34 9.10 15.63
C LYS A 154 -11.75 7.92 16.50
N ASP A 155 -12.76 7.17 16.12
CA ASP A 155 -13.33 6.11 16.96
C ASP A 155 -12.56 4.81 16.73
N GLN A 156 -11.72 4.42 17.70
CA GLN A 156 -10.98 3.15 17.64
C GLN A 156 -11.96 1.98 17.74
N ILE A 157 -11.84 1.03 16.84
CA ILE A 157 -12.60 -0.21 16.82
C ILE A 157 -11.66 -1.40 16.92
N ASP A 158 -12.19 -2.55 17.37
CA ASP A 158 -11.46 -3.80 17.36
C ASP A 158 -11.01 -4.15 15.92
N PRO A 159 -9.68 -4.24 15.64
CA PRO A 159 -9.21 -4.53 14.29
C PRO A 159 -9.50 -5.95 13.84
N GLN A 160 -9.63 -6.93 14.74
CA GLN A 160 -9.79 -8.34 14.35
C GLN A 160 -11.07 -8.61 13.56
N PRO A 161 -12.29 -8.18 14.01
CA PRO A 161 -13.50 -8.34 13.21
C PRO A 161 -13.42 -7.59 11.87
N TRP A 162 -12.78 -6.41 11.85
CA TRP A 162 -12.58 -5.64 10.62
C TRP A 162 -11.66 -6.39 9.65
N LEU A 163 -10.51 -6.89 10.11
CA LEU A 163 -9.58 -7.70 9.31
C LEU A 163 -10.25 -8.99 8.82
N ALA A 164 -10.98 -9.69 9.69
CA ALA A 164 -11.68 -10.93 9.35
C ALA A 164 -12.74 -10.73 8.26
N SER A 165 -13.47 -9.61 8.28
CA SER A 165 -14.44 -9.26 7.24
C SER A 165 -13.80 -9.04 5.86
N HIS A 166 -12.48 -8.77 5.83
CA HIS A 166 -11.66 -8.63 4.63
C HIS A 166 -10.80 -9.87 4.32
N GLY A 167 -11.07 -11.01 5.00
CA GLY A 167 -10.41 -12.29 4.76
C GLY A 167 -9.04 -12.43 5.42
N ILE A 168 -8.68 -11.56 6.37
CA ILE A 168 -7.41 -11.58 7.10
C ILE A 168 -7.66 -12.09 8.52
N ILE A 169 -6.92 -13.13 8.94
CA ILE A 169 -7.00 -13.70 10.30
C ILE A 169 -5.61 -13.59 10.92
N LEU A 170 -5.49 -12.84 12.01
CA LEU A 170 -4.28 -12.78 12.83
C LEU A 170 -4.13 -14.11 13.61
N LYS A 171 -2.91 -14.64 13.69
CA LYS A 171 -2.58 -15.90 14.36
C LYS A 171 -1.40 -15.73 15.31
#